data_8e377d76074a102b709005d1244d74bf
#
_entry.id   8e377d76074a102b709005d1244d74bf
#
_cell.length_a   1.000
_cell.length_b   1.000
_cell.length_c   1.000
_cell.angle_alpha   90.00
_cell.angle_beta   90.00
_cell.angle_gamma   90.00
#
_symmetry.space_group_name_H-M   'P 1'
#
loop_
_entity.id
_entity.type
_entity.pdbx_description
1 polymer ?
#
loop_
_entity_poly.entity_id
_entity_poly.type
_entity_poly.pdbx_seq_one_letter_code
_entity_poly.pdbx_strand_id
1 'polypeptide(L)'
;MRINFLLASLLISISFFINSEEGIAFKENYEVSIELEGTDKKSIREGMSLALKELTINISGNSEVIKEASIKKALRDPESLITQYKLTSEEELIKGIFTFDGKAIRKLLSSNKLPLWIGQKQKALLFLPCRNNVLSTLVDQNDINAFNDLCINSSNSLKEAALERNIILIEPSLDLSDLNSITFFKDYSDAGFLKNISSRYGLKYWSICKIQDEFGMLLDEAKCLTSLTEDQFFSTKEMVNILANETNKEVQ
;
A
#
# COMPACT_ATOMS: atom_id res chain seq x y z
N MET A 1 67.64 16.47 1.79
CA MET A 1 66.48 17.38 1.78
C MET A 1 65.58 17.10 0.59
N ARG A 2 65.08 15.86 0.43
CA ARG A 2 64.20 15.42 -0.71
C ARG A 2 63.06 14.46 -0.30
N ILE A 3 62.81 14.30 0.98
CA ILE A 3 61.80 13.31 1.46
C ILE A 3 60.44 13.97 1.86
N ASN A 4 60.40 15.28 2.07
CA ASN A 4 59.21 15.98 2.56
C ASN A 4 58.19 16.39 1.48
N PHE A 5 58.47 16.20 0.19
CA PHE A 5 57.57 16.59 -0.90
C PHE A 5 56.58 15.48 -1.30
N LEU A 6 56.89 14.22 -1.02
CA LEU A 6 56.05 13.09 -1.37
C LEU A 6 54.89 12.81 -0.35
N LEU A 7 55.09 13.26 0.89
CA LEU A 7 54.06 13.11 1.94
C LEU A 7 52.96 14.18 1.87
N ALA A 8 53.26 15.36 1.31
CA ALA A 8 52.26 16.40 1.13
C ALA A 8 51.30 16.11 -0.03
N SER A 9 51.73 15.36 -1.05
CA SER A 9 50.90 14.97 -2.19
C SER A 9 49.87 13.88 -1.86
N LEU A 10 50.13 13.04 -0.82
CA LEU A 10 49.26 11.94 -0.44
C LEU A 10 48.08 12.40 0.44
N LEU A 11 48.20 13.54 1.12
CA LEU A 11 47.15 14.08 1.99
C LEU A 11 46.06 14.87 1.24
N ILE A 12 46.34 15.29 0.00
CA ILE A 12 45.38 16.07 -0.82
C ILE A 12 44.39 15.16 -1.57
N SER A 13 44.72 13.87 -1.76
CA SER A 13 43.86 12.93 -2.51
C SER A 13 42.78 12.27 -1.67
N ILE A 14 42.71 12.48 -0.35
CA ILE A 14 41.72 11.83 0.54
C ILE A 14 40.48 12.73 0.77
N SER A 15 40.52 13.98 0.34
CA SER A 15 39.49 14.98 0.67
C SER A 15 38.33 15.05 -0.35
N PHE A 16 38.25 14.19 -1.35
CA PHE A 16 37.24 14.27 -2.41
C PHE A 16 36.18 13.15 -2.42
N PHE A 17 36.12 12.31 -1.39
CA PHE A 17 35.00 11.43 -1.20
C PHE A 17 34.06 11.98 -0.12
N ILE A 18 33.63 13.25 -0.29
CA ILE A 18 32.35 13.66 0.29
C ILE A 18 31.31 13.05 -0.63
N ASN A 19 30.81 11.86 -0.25
CA ASN A 19 29.57 11.36 -0.77
C ASN A 19 28.52 12.43 -0.48
N SER A 20 28.16 13.21 -1.49
CA SER A 20 26.89 13.88 -1.50
C SER A 20 25.87 12.73 -1.51
N GLU A 21 25.28 12.42 -0.37
CA GLU A 21 23.97 11.81 -0.33
C GLU A 21 23.09 12.78 -1.12
N GLU A 22 22.92 12.51 -2.41
CA GLU A 22 21.83 13.06 -3.16
C GLU A 22 20.57 12.57 -2.43
N GLY A 23 20.04 13.44 -1.58
CA GLY A 23 18.75 13.21 -0.97
C GLY A 23 17.81 12.89 -2.12
N ILE A 24 17.33 11.64 -2.18
CA ILE A 24 16.37 11.19 -3.18
C ILE A 24 15.16 12.10 -2.97
N ALA A 25 15.05 13.13 -3.82
CA ALA A 25 13.91 14.03 -3.81
C ALA A 25 12.68 13.18 -4.06
N PHE A 26 11.86 13.02 -3.05
CA PHE A 26 10.66 12.22 -3.10
C PHE A 26 9.72 12.84 -4.14
N LYS A 27 9.63 12.23 -5.31
CA LYS A 27 8.69 12.63 -6.33
C LYS A 27 7.33 12.07 -5.92
N GLU A 28 6.51 12.91 -5.28
CA GLU A 28 5.12 12.56 -5.03
C GLU A 28 4.47 12.14 -6.35
N ASN A 29 3.92 10.93 -6.38
CA ASN A 29 3.28 10.43 -7.58
C ASN A 29 1.81 10.88 -7.59
N TYR A 30 1.52 11.93 -8.36
CA TYR A 30 0.16 12.41 -8.61
C TYR A 30 -0.44 11.73 -9.85
N GLU A 31 -0.15 10.46 -10.05
CA GLU A 31 -0.62 9.65 -11.16
C GLU A 31 -1.50 8.51 -10.66
N VAL A 32 -2.65 8.32 -11.28
CA VAL A 32 -3.63 7.28 -10.96
C VAL A 32 -4.04 6.58 -12.24
N SER A 33 -4.12 5.25 -12.18
CA SER A 33 -4.57 4.40 -13.28
C SER A 33 -5.96 3.86 -12.96
N ILE A 34 -6.93 4.10 -13.86
CA ILE A 34 -8.33 3.66 -13.72
C ILE A 34 -8.72 2.83 -14.92
N GLU A 35 -9.43 1.75 -14.70
CA GLU A 35 -10.14 1.01 -15.74
C GLU A 35 -11.30 1.83 -16.27
N LEU A 36 -11.42 1.90 -17.63
CA LEU A 36 -12.46 2.66 -18.32
C LEU A 36 -13.40 1.72 -19.06
N GLU A 37 -14.68 2.08 -19.09
CA GLU A 37 -15.68 1.34 -19.87
C GLU A 37 -15.52 1.58 -21.39
N GLY A 38 -14.83 2.65 -21.80
CA GLY A 38 -14.63 3.00 -23.21
C GLY A 38 -13.66 4.14 -23.39
N THR A 39 -13.42 4.51 -24.67
CA THR A 39 -12.53 5.62 -25.06
C THR A 39 -13.29 6.90 -25.43
N ASP A 40 -14.62 6.91 -25.30
CA ASP A 40 -15.42 8.08 -25.56
C ASP A 40 -15.25 9.17 -24.49
N LYS A 41 -15.63 10.39 -24.83
CA LYS A 41 -15.44 11.56 -23.95
C LYS A 41 -16.11 11.41 -22.57
N LYS A 42 -17.24 10.71 -22.51
CA LYS A 42 -17.97 10.51 -21.26
C LYS A 42 -17.19 9.53 -20.35
N SER A 43 -16.79 8.39 -20.88
CA SER A 43 -16.01 7.37 -20.16
C SER A 43 -14.68 7.94 -19.65
N ILE A 44 -13.98 8.74 -20.47
CA ILE A 44 -12.75 9.42 -20.05
C ILE A 44 -13.02 10.39 -18.88
N ARG A 45 -14.08 11.20 -18.96
CA ARG A 45 -14.41 12.15 -17.90
C ARG A 45 -14.81 11.47 -16.58
N GLU A 46 -15.55 10.38 -16.66
CA GLU A 46 -15.89 9.54 -15.51
C GLU A 46 -14.61 8.95 -14.89
N GLY A 47 -13.70 8.43 -15.73
CA GLY A 47 -12.38 7.96 -15.29
C GLY A 47 -11.55 9.05 -14.60
N MET A 48 -11.54 10.28 -15.13
CA MET A 48 -10.88 11.42 -14.49
C MET A 48 -11.45 11.72 -13.10
N SER A 49 -12.79 11.65 -12.96
CA SER A 49 -13.44 11.86 -11.66
C SER A 49 -13.11 10.75 -10.66
N LEU A 50 -13.10 9.50 -11.10
CA LEU A 50 -12.71 8.36 -10.27
C LEU A 50 -11.23 8.45 -9.85
N ALA A 51 -10.34 8.80 -10.78
CA ALA A 51 -8.93 9.01 -10.50
C ALA A 51 -8.68 10.13 -9.48
N LEU A 52 -9.39 11.26 -9.63
CA LEU A 52 -9.31 12.37 -8.67
C LEU A 52 -9.84 11.96 -7.29
N LYS A 53 -10.91 11.19 -7.23
CA LYS A 53 -11.46 10.64 -5.98
C LYS A 53 -10.43 9.77 -5.29
N GLU A 54 -9.84 8.81 -6.00
CA GLU A 54 -8.83 7.91 -5.47
C GLU A 54 -7.59 8.67 -4.98
N LEU A 55 -7.06 9.60 -5.80
CA LEU A 55 -5.94 10.45 -5.44
C LEU A 55 -6.21 11.25 -4.16
N THR A 56 -7.38 11.85 -4.06
CA THR A 56 -7.77 12.70 -2.93
C THR A 56 -7.84 11.88 -1.63
N ILE A 57 -8.44 10.69 -1.66
CA ILE A 57 -8.47 9.76 -0.52
C ILE A 57 -7.03 9.36 -0.13
N ASN A 58 -6.23 8.99 -1.11
CA ASN A 58 -4.87 8.49 -0.92
C ASN A 58 -3.95 9.56 -0.29
N ILE A 59 -4.08 10.83 -0.71
CA ILE A 59 -3.27 11.94 -0.18
C ILE A 59 -3.80 12.44 1.17
N SER A 60 -5.12 12.40 1.39
CA SER A 60 -5.71 12.85 2.66
C SER A 60 -5.67 11.78 3.76
N GLY A 61 -5.56 10.50 3.38
CA GLY A 61 -5.68 9.37 4.31
C GLY A 61 -7.08 9.24 4.94
N ASN A 62 -8.11 9.76 4.26
CA ASN A 62 -9.47 9.78 4.78
C ASN A 62 -10.50 9.73 3.65
N SER A 63 -11.32 8.68 3.61
CA SER A 63 -12.39 8.54 2.60
C SER A 63 -13.52 9.56 2.75
N GLU A 64 -13.73 10.11 3.95
CA GLU A 64 -14.78 11.12 4.19
C GLU A 64 -14.51 12.45 3.46
N VAL A 65 -13.26 12.69 3.06
CA VAL A 65 -12.85 13.92 2.34
C VAL A 65 -13.68 14.15 1.06
N ILE A 66 -14.15 13.10 0.41
CA ILE A 66 -14.99 13.19 -0.80
C ILE A 66 -16.38 13.80 -0.54
N LYS A 67 -16.82 13.86 0.73
CA LYS A 67 -18.09 14.46 1.13
C LYS A 67 -18.01 15.99 1.21
N GLU A 68 -16.80 16.54 1.26
CA GLU A 68 -16.56 17.97 1.32
C GLU A 68 -17.03 18.69 0.06
N ALA A 69 -17.66 19.87 0.23
CA ALA A 69 -18.26 20.62 -0.88
C ALA A 69 -17.24 21.01 -1.95
N SER A 70 -16.03 21.39 -1.56
CA SER A 70 -14.93 21.74 -2.46
C SER A 70 -14.46 20.56 -3.30
N ILE A 71 -14.36 19.37 -2.68
CA ILE A 71 -13.97 18.14 -3.36
C ILE A 71 -15.09 17.68 -4.31
N LYS A 72 -16.36 17.69 -3.87
CA LYS A 72 -17.50 17.40 -4.75
C LYS A 72 -17.54 18.31 -5.98
N LYS A 73 -17.18 19.59 -5.81
CA LYS A 73 -17.08 20.52 -6.95
C LYS A 73 -15.96 20.12 -7.89
N ALA A 74 -14.77 19.79 -7.37
CA ALA A 74 -13.63 19.35 -8.16
C ALA A 74 -13.92 18.03 -8.90
N LEU A 75 -14.60 17.08 -8.26
CA LEU A 75 -15.02 15.81 -8.88
C LEU A 75 -15.98 15.98 -10.06
N ARG A 76 -16.77 17.07 -10.10
CA ARG A 76 -17.66 17.39 -11.23
C ARG A 76 -16.92 17.98 -12.42
N ASP A 77 -15.79 18.62 -12.17
CA ASP A 77 -14.95 19.25 -13.20
C ASP A 77 -13.45 18.95 -12.92
N PRO A 78 -13.04 17.68 -13.09
CA PRO A 78 -11.69 17.23 -12.78
C PRO A 78 -10.64 17.71 -13.79
N GLU A 79 -11.03 18.09 -14.99
CA GLU A 79 -10.13 18.45 -16.10
C GLU A 79 -9.16 19.58 -15.72
N SER A 80 -9.62 20.55 -14.91
CA SER A 80 -8.80 21.67 -14.46
C SER A 80 -7.62 21.29 -13.53
N LEU A 81 -7.64 20.09 -12.99
CA LEU A 81 -6.61 19.55 -12.08
C LEU A 81 -5.68 18.55 -12.77
N ILE A 82 -5.98 18.16 -14.02
CA ILE A 82 -5.22 17.15 -14.78
C ILE A 82 -4.23 17.87 -15.71
N THR A 83 -2.98 17.46 -15.66
CA THR A 83 -1.93 17.97 -16.54
C THR A 83 -1.78 17.13 -17.79
N GLN A 84 -2.01 15.83 -17.67
CA GLN A 84 -1.85 14.86 -18.75
C GLN A 84 -2.72 13.63 -18.49
N TYR A 85 -3.19 12.98 -19.55
CA TYR A 85 -3.71 11.62 -19.48
C TYR A 85 -3.24 10.78 -20.67
N LYS A 86 -3.18 9.47 -20.45
CA LYS A 86 -2.83 8.48 -21.47
C LYS A 86 -3.81 7.32 -21.39
N LEU A 87 -4.25 6.86 -22.56
CA LEU A 87 -5.05 5.64 -22.68
C LEU A 87 -4.14 4.47 -23.11
N THR A 88 -4.28 3.35 -22.46
CA THR A 88 -3.62 2.09 -22.84
C THR A 88 -4.68 1.00 -22.94
N SER A 89 -4.49 0.09 -23.89
CA SER A 89 -5.34 -1.09 -24.04
C SER A 89 -4.46 -2.31 -23.84
N GLU A 90 -4.83 -3.15 -22.88
CA GLU A 90 -4.18 -4.43 -22.58
C GLU A 90 -5.25 -5.51 -22.65
N GLU A 91 -5.13 -6.43 -23.60
CA GLU A 91 -6.12 -7.45 -23.94
C GLU A 91 -7.48 -6.81 -24.27
N GLU A 92 -8.50 -6.94 -23.41
CA GLU A 92 -9.83 -6.32 -23.60
C GLU A 92 -10.07 -5.13 -22.64
N LEU A 93 -9.08 -4.82 -21.78
CA LEU A 93 -9.22 -3.78 -20.77
C LEU A 93 -8.63 -2.45 -21.25
N ILE A 94 -9.41 -1.39 -21.14
CA ILE A 94 -8.97 -0.02 -21.41
C ILE A 94 -8.59 0.62 -20.08
N LYS A 95 -7.35 1.10 -19.96
CA LYS A 95 -6.86 1.83 -18.79
C LYS A 95 -6.58 3.28 -19.14
N GLY A 96 -7.10 4.18 -18.33
CA GLY A 96 -6.75 5.60 -18.33
C GLY A 96 -5.73 5.89 -17.24
N ILE A 97 -4.58 6.43 -17.59
CA ILE A 97 -3.55 6.90 -16.68
C ILE A 97 -3.66 8.41 -16.61
N PHE A 98 -4.00 8.97 -15.47
CA PHE A 98 -4.26 10.39 -15.27
C PHE A 98 -3.20 11.00 -14.35
N THR A 99 -2.51 12.04 -14.85
CA THR A 99 -1.50 12.79 -14.09
C THR A 99 -2.07 14.13 -13.67
N PHE A 100 -2.02 14.42 -12.38
CA PHE A 100 -2.59 15.62 -11.77
C PHE A 100 -1.54 16.69 -11.49
N ASP A 101 -1.95 17.96 -11.45
CA ASP A 101 -1.13 19.05 -10.92
C ASP A 101 -1.04 18.96 -9.40
N GLY A 102 0.09 18.45 -8.92
CA GLY A 102 0.31 18.27 -7.49
C GLY A 102 0.21 19.57 -6.68
N LYS A 103 0.55 20.73 -7.26
CA LYS A 103 0.40 22.02 -6.57
C LYS A 103 -1.07 22.37 -6.42
N ALA A 104 -1.86 22.17 -7.48
CA ALA A 104 -3.30 22.42 -7.47
C ALA A 104 -4.02 21.49 -6.48
N ILE A 105 -3.66 20.20 -6.45
CA ILE A 105 -4.22 19.23 -5.50
C ILE A 105 -3.89 19.61 -4.05
N ARG A 106 -2.61 19.90 -3.74
CA ARG A 106 -2.23 20.35 -2.38
C ARG A 106 -2.96 21.62 -1.98
N LYS A 107 -3.08 22.59 -2.90
CA LYS A 107 -3.82 23.82 -2.65
C LYS A 107 -5.31 23.54 -2.39
N LEU A 108 -5.92 22.64 -3.14
CA LEU A 108 -7.32 22.23 -2.94
C LEU A 108 -7.54 21.68 -1.54
N LEU A 109 -6.67 20.78 -1.08
CA LEU A 109 -6.78 20.19 0.27
C LEU A 109 -6.47 21.21 1.36
N SER A 110 -5.34 21.91 1.30
CA SER A 110 -4.90 22.84 2.34
C SER A 110 -5.82 24.04 2.50
N SER A 111 -6.35 24.61 1.39
CA SER A 111 -7.29 25.73 1.45
C SER A 111 -8.60 25.38 2.15
N ASN A 112 -8.96 24.11 2.17
CA ASN A 112 -10.16 23.60 2.81
C ASN A 112 -9.85 22.98 4.19
N LYS A 113 -8.63 23.14 4.71
CA LYS A 113 -8.15 22.57 5.99
C LYS A 113 -8.32 21.04 6.05
N LEU A 114 -8.22 20.39 4.90
CA LEU A 114 -8.30 18.94 4.81
C LEU A 114 -6.93 18.33 5.09
N PRO A 115 -6.88 17.13 5.65
CA PRO A 115 -5.62 16.43 5.89
C PRO A 115 -4.80 16.33 4.61
N LEU A 116 -3.50 16.48 4.73
CA LEU A 116 -2.56 16.32 3.64
C LEU A 116 -1.41 15.45 4.13
N TRP A 117 -1.32 14.26 3.59
CA TRP A 117 -0.23 13.36 3.88
C TRP A 117 0.96 13.66 2.97
N ILE A 118 2.05 14.10 3.54
CA ILE A 118 3.30 14.37 2.84
C ILE A 118 4.35 13.40 3.37
N GLY A 119 4.63 12.31 2.65
CA GLY A 119 5.65 11.37 3.09
C GLY A 119 5.67 10.07 2.29
N GLN A 120 6.63 9.21 2.61
CA GLN A 120 6.69 7.86 2.04
C GLN A 120 5.48 7.05 2.48
N LYS A 121 4.88 6.34 1.52
CA LYS A 121 3.91 5.30 1.85
C LYS A 121 4.60 4.24 2.69
N GLN A 122 4.06 4.00 3.86
CA GLN A 122 4.54 2.93 4.70
C GLN A 122 4.21 1.58 4.08
N LYS A 123 5.13 0.64 4.24
CA LYS A 123 4.97 -0.71 3.70
C LYS A 123 4.86 -1.71 4.84
N ALA A 124 3.91 -2.62 4.72
CA ALA A 124 3.77 -3.73 5.64
C ALA A 124 3.58 -5.04 4.86
N LEU A 125 4.17 -6.13 5.35
CA LEU A 125 3.91 -7.45 4.82
C LEU A 125 2.49 -7.87 5.21
N LEU A 126 1.72 -8.35 4.24
CA LEU A 126 0.41 -8.94 4.46
C LEU A 126 0.43 -10.42 4.10
N PHE A 127 0.14 -11.25 5.07
CA PHE A 127 -0.10 -12.66 4.87
C PHE A 127 -1.62 -12.94 4.91
N LEU A 128 -2.23 -13.08 3.74
CA LEU A 128 -3.64 -13.43 3.60
C LEU A 128 -3.73 -14.83 2.96
N PRO A 129 -4.22 -15.85 3.69
CA PRO A 129 -4.19 -17.25 3.24
C PRO A 129 -5.04 -17.53 2.00
N CYS A 130 -5.85 -16.59 1.58
CA CYS A 130 -6.80 -16.73 0.47
C CYS A 130 -6.21 -16.94 -0.92
N ARG A 131 -4.97 -16.50 -1.15
CA ARG A 131 -4.37 -16.57 -2.48
C ARG A 131 -3.65 -17.86 -2.80
N ASN A 132 -3.53 -18.75 -1.82
CA ASN A 132 -2.74 -19.97 -1.98
C ASN A 132 -3.62 -21.18 -2.08
N ASN A 133 -3.60 -21.83 -3.23
CA ASN A 133 -4.18 -23.17 -3.44
C ASN A 133 -3.72 -24.20 -2.38
N VAL A 134 -2.67 -23.90 -1.62
CA VAL A 134 -2.14 -24.76 -0.55
C VAL A 134 -3.08 -24.85 0.64
N LEU A 135 -3.78 -23.76 0.97
CA LEU A 135 -4.75 -23.76 2.09
C LEU A 135 -6.16 -24.14 1.64
N SER A 136 -6.51 -23.91 0.37
CA SER A 136 -7.79 -24.37 -0.18
C SER A 136 -7.94 -25.90 -0.19
N THR A 137 -6.85 -26.67 -0.12
CA THR A 137 -6.89 -28.12 0.02
C THR A 137 -7.32 -28.61 1.40
N LEU A 138 -7.37 -27.70 2.40
CA LEU A 138 -7.81 -28.00 3.77
C LEU A 138 -9.27 -27.66 4.01
N VAL A 139 -9.94 -27.01 3.06
CA VAL A 139 -11.36 -26.63 3.14
C VAL A 139 -12.22 -27.75 2.54
N ASP A 140 -13.29 -28.13 3.21
CA ASP A 140 -14.28 -29.06 2.66
C ASP A 140 -14.81 -28.48 1.33
N GLN A 141 -14.97 -29.32 0.30
CA GLN A 141 -15.44 -28.88 -1.02
C GLN A 141 -16.82 -28.20 -0.97
N ASN A 142 -17.61 -28.47 0.06
CA ASN A 142 -18.92 -27.84 0.24
C ASN A 142 -18.84 -26.38 0.68
N ASP A 143 -17.71 -25.96 1.29
CA ASP A 143 -17.52 -24.59 1.82
C ASP A 143 -16.65 -23.72 0.93
N ILE A 144 -16.23 -24.21 -0.24
CA ILE A 144 -15.30 -23.49 -1.14
C ILE A 144 -15.83 -22.12 -1.58
N ASN A 145 -17.15 -22.02 -1.82
CA ASN A 145 -17.75 -20.73 -2.22
C ASN A 145 -17.73 -19.73 -1.07
N ALA A 146 -18.15 -20.15 0.13
CA ALA A 146 -18.11 -19.29 1.32
C ALA A 146 -16.66 -18.85 1.66
N PHE A 147 -15.70 -19.76 1.50
CA PHE A 147 -14.27 -19.45 1.64
C PHE A 147 -13.81 -18.38 0.65
N ASN A 148 -14.16 -18.54 -0.64
CA ASN A 148 -13.78 -17.57 -1.68
C ASN A 148 -14.44 -16.21 -1.45
N ASP A 149 -15.72 -16.18 -1.05
CA ASP A 149 -16.43 -14.93 -0.77
C ASP A 149 -15.80 -14.20 0.42
N LEU A 150 -15.48 -14.92 1.50
CA LEU A 150 -14.80 -14.35 2.65
C LEU A 150 -13.42 -13.80 2.27
N CYS A 151 -12.69 -14.52 1.41
CA CYS A 151 -11.40 -14.09 0.88
C CYS A 151 -11.51 -12.79 0.07
N ILE A 152 -12.44 -12.71 -0.86
CA ILE A 152 -12.67 -11.54 -1.71
C ILE A 152 -13.04 -10.34 -0.83
N ASN A 153 -13.99 -10.53 0.08
CA ASN A 153 -14.46 -9.47 0.99
C ASN A 153 -13.32 -8.96 1.89
N SER A 154 -12.51 -9.85 2.43
CA SER A 154 -11.36 -9.49 3.27
C SER A 154 -10.29 -8.74 2.48
N SER A 155 -9.97 -9.18 1.26
CA SER A 155 -9.02 -8.51 0.38
C SER A 155 -9.48 -7.11 0.01
N ASN A 156 -10.76 -6.95 -0.32
CA ASN A 156 -11.33 -5.64 -0.66
C ASN A 156 -11.33 -4.70 0.55
N SER A 157 -11.73 -5.19 1.71
CA SER A 157 -11.70 -4.42 2.97
C SER A 157 -10.28 -3.96 3.33
N LEU A 158 -9.28 -4.82 3.12
CA LEU A 158 -7.87 -4.48 3.34
C LEU A 158 -7.37 -3.42 2.35
N LYS A 159 -7.73 -3.54 1.06
CA LYS A 159 -7.35 -2.56 0.03
C LYS A 159 -7.95 -1.19 0.32
N GLU A 160 -9.24 -1.12 0.66
CA GLU A 160 -9.90 0.12 1.03
C GLU A 160 -9.25 0.76 2.26
N ALA A 161 -9.06 0.00 3.34
CA ALA A 161 -8.44 0.51 4.54
C ALA A 161 -6.98 0.97 4.30
N ALA A 162 -6.22 0.23 3.49
CA ALA A 162 -4.85 0.59 3.14
C ALA A 162 -4.80 1.88 2.30
N LEU A 163 -5.72 2.04 1.35
CA LEU A 163 -5.84 3.25 0.56
C LEU A 163 -6.14 4.46 1.44
N GLU A 164 -7.12 4.36 2.34
CA GLU A 164 -7.48 5.40 3.29
C GLU A 164 -6.32 5.84 4.19
N ARG A 165 -5.43 4.93 4.54
CA ARG A 165 -4.32 5.16 5.46
C ARG A 165 -2.97 5.35 4.79
N ASN A 166 -2.95 5.40 3.46
CA ASN A 166 -1.73 5.56 2.66
C ASN A 166 -0.66 4.50 2.97
N ILE A 167 -1.09 3.26 3.22
CA ILE A 167 -0.23 2.11 3.46
C ILE A 167 -0.16 1.25 2.20
N ILE A 168 1.01 0.73 1.88
CA ILE A 168 1.20 -0.29 0.85
C ILE A 168 1.28 -1.64 1.55
N LEU A 169 0.30 -2.51 1.27
CA LEU A 169 0.35 -3.90 1.71
C LEU A 169 1.10 -4.72 0.66
N ILE A 170 2.18 -5.34 1.08
CA ILE A 170 3.02 -6.21 0.25
C ILE A 170 2.67 -7.66 0.57
N GLU A 171 2.19 -8.38 -0.41
CA GLU A 171 1.97 -9.81 -0.28
C GLU A 171 3.28 -10.57 -0.59
N PRO A 172 3.63 -11.63 0.17
CA PRO A 172 4.81 -12.43 -0.13
C PRO A 172 4.65 -13.16 -1.46
N SER A 173 5.75 -13.35 -2.18
CA SER A 173 5.74 -14.04 -3.48
C SER A 173 5.53 -15.55 -3.37
N LEU A 174 5.59 -16.09 -2.13
CA LEU A 174 5.37 -17.50 -1.81
C LEU A 174 6.25 -18.45 -2.63
N ASP A 175 7.50 -18.08 -2.73
CA ASP A 175 8.50 -18.99 -3.27
C ASP A 175 8.71 -20.22 -2.36
N LEU A 176 9.53 -21.17 -2.81
CA LEU A 176 9.80 -22.40 -2.05
C LEU A 176 10.28 -22.14 -0.61
N SER A 177 10.96 -21.03 -0.36
CA SER A 177 11.43 -20.65 0.96
C SER A 177 10.27 -20.18 1.86
N ASP A 178 9.37 -19.38 1.32
CA ASP A 178 8.16 -18.94 2.01
C ASP A 178 7.23 -20.15 2.27
N LEU A 179 7.02 -21.00 1.26
CA LEU A 179 6.18 -22.19 1.36
C LEU A 179 6.72 -23.21 2.37
N ASN A 180 8.02 -23.48 2.38
CA ASN A 180 8.63 -24.35 3.37
C ASN A 180 8.43 -23.82 4.79
N SER A 181 8.51 -22.52 4.94
CA SER A 181 8.28 -21.85 6.22
C SER A 181 6.81 -21.97 6.66
N ILE A 182 5.86 -21.89 5.72
CA ILE A 182 4.41 -22.01 5.99
C ILE A 182 3.99 -23.43 6.35
N THR A 183 4.57 -24.46 5.71
CA THR A 183 4.23 -25.87 5.99
C THR A 183 4.59 -26.30 7.40
N PHE A 184 5.55 -25.64 8.04
CA PHE A 184 5.84 -25.82 9.46
C PHE A 184 4.91 -25.03 10.39
N PHE A 185 4.07 -24.16 9.82
CA PHE A 185 3.25 -23.20 10.53
C PHE A 185 1.89 -23.80 10.86
N LYS A 186 1.81 -24.58 11.91
CA LYS A 186 0.54 -25.07 12.47
C LYS A 186 -0.11 -24.06 13.42
N ASP A 187 0.65 -23.07 13.89
CA ASP A 187 0.19 -22.09 14.86
C ASP A 187 0.54 -20.68 14.40
N TYR A 188 -0.49 -19.86 14.13
CA TYR A 188 -0.36 -18.47 13.72
C TYR A 188 0.26 -17.55 14.80
N SER A 189 0.74 -18.11 15.89
CA SER A 189 1.33 -17.40 17.04
C SER A 189 2.85 -17.26 16.97
N ASP A 190 3.54 -17.87 15.99
CA ASP A 190 5.00 -17.76 15.89
C ASP A 190 5.45 -16.43 15.27
N ALA A 191 5.50 -15.38 16.11
CA ALA A 191 5.99 -14.05 15.73
C ALA A 191 7.43 -14.08 15.18
N GLY A 192 8.26 -15.04 15.59
CA GLY A 192 9.63 -15.19 15.11
C GLY A 192 9.69 -15.51 13.62
N PHE A 193 8.81 -16.36 13.16
CA PHE A 193 8.67 -16.71 11.74
C PHE A 193 8.25 -15.50 10.89
N LEU A 194 7.21 -14.79 11.31
CA LEU A 194 6.69 -13.61 10.58
C LEU A 194 7.73 -12.49 10.53
N LYS A 195 8.50 -12.31 11.60
CA LYS A 195 9.61 -11.37 11.62
C LYS A 195 10.71 -11.74 10.63
N ASN A 196 11.02 -13.02 10.48
CA ASN A 196 12.02 -13.51 9.52
C ASN A 196 11.56 -13.27 8.08
N ILE A 197 10.31 -13.61 7.73
CA ILE A 197 9.76 -13.31 6.40
C ILE A 197 9.73 -11.82 6.15
N SER A 198 9.22 -11.02 7.07
CA SER A 198 9.16 -9.56 6.94
C SER A 198 10.54 -8.96 6.66
N SER A 199 11.57 -9.41 7.39
CA SER A 199 12.95 -8.99 7.20
C SER A 199 13.49 -9.35 5.81
N ARG A 200 13.10 -10.50 5.25
CA ARG A 200 13.48 -10.92 3.90
C ARG A 200 12.95 -9.97 2.82
N TYR A 201 11.75 -9.39 3.02
CA TYR A 201 11.18 -8.36 2.15
C TYR A 201 11.66 -6.94 2.50
N GLY A 202 12.57 -6.79 3.46
CA GLY A 202 13.04 -5.49 3.91
C GLY A 202 11.95 -4.66 4.61
N LEU A 203 10.96 -5.34 5.21
CA LEU A 203 9.81 -4.70 5.84
C LEU A 203 9.93 -4.80 7.37
N LYS A 204 9.62 -3.70 8.06
CA LYS A 204 9.61 -3.63 9.52
C LYS A 204 8.32 -4.20 10.11
N TYR A 205 7.21 -3.95 9.41
CA TYR A 205 5.87 -4.31 9.86
C TYR A 205 5.32 -5.49 9.08
N TRP A 206 4.60 -6.36 9.77
CA TRP A 206 3.90 -7.47 9.18
C TRP A 206 2.50 -7.64 9.77
N SER A 207 1.66 -8.28 9.03
CA SER A 207 0.33 -8.72 9.44
C SER A 207 0.02 -10.07 8.87
N ILE A 208 -0.65 -10.89 9.65
CA ILE A 208 -1.20 -12.18 9.22
C ILE A 208 -2.68 -12.24 9.54
N CYS A 209 -3.47 -12.68 8.57
CA CYS A 209 -4.92 -12.82 8.74
C CYS A 209 -5.30 -14.29 8.71
N LYS A 210 -6.21 -14.70 9.58
CA LYS A 210 -6.85 -16.01 9.56
C LYS A 210 -8.31 -15.85 9.16
N ILE A 211 -8.82 -16.84 8.46
CA ILE A 211 -10.22 -16.93 8.00
C ILE A 211 -10.96 -18.16 8.56
N GLN A 212 -10.22 -18.99 9.31
CA GLN A 212 -10.73 -20.16 10.00
C GLN A 212 -10.36 -20.08 11.47
N ASP A 213 -11.19 -20.69 12.33
CA ASP A 213 -10.90 -20.88 13.73
C ASP A 213 -9.97 -22.10 13.98
N GLU A 214 -9.76 -22.43 15.25
CA GLU A 214 -8.90 -23.56 15.68
C GLU A 214 -9.47 -24.94 15.24
N PHE A 215 -10.75 -25.01 14.95
CA PHE A 215 -11.45 -26.23 14.51
C PHE A 215 -11.58 -26.30 12.97
N GLY A 216 -11.06 -25.33 12.24
CA GLY A 216 -11.15 -25.25 10.79
C GLY A 216 -12.48 -24.70 10.28
N MET A 217 -13.36 -24.17 11.15
CA MET A 217 -14.60 -23.53 10.76
C MET A 217 -14.34 -22.13 10.21
N LEU A 218 -15.06 -21.73 9.16
CA LEU A 218 -14.96 -20.39 8.60
C LEU A 218 -15.43 -19.34 9.62
N LEU A 219 -14.68 -18.26 9.71
CA LEU A 219 -15.06 -17.08 10.49
C LEU A 219 -16.07 -16.23 9.70
N ASP A 220 -16.86 -15.42 10.39
CA ASP A 220 -17.76 -14.44 9.73
C ASP A 220 -16.97 -13.34 9.01
N GLU A 221 -15.78 -13.01 9.53
CA GLU A 221 -14.83 -12.07 8.93
C GLU A 221 -13.39 -12.50 9.22
N ALA A 222 -12.45 -12.09 8.37
CA ALA A 222 -11.05 -12.35 8.62
C ALA A 222 -10.56 -11.59 9.87
N LYS A 223 -9.77 -12.28 10.69
CA LYS A 223 -9.12 -11.72 11.89
C LYS A 223 -7.63 -11.66 11.67
N CYS A 224 -7.04 -10.50 11.94
CA CYS A 224 -5.65 -10.19 11.63
C CYS A 224 -4.85 -9.90 12.90
N LEU A 225 -3.63 -10.43 12.94
CA LEU A 225 -2.61 -10.15 13.94
C LEU A 225 -1.54 -9.28 13.30
N THR A 226 -0.94 -8.37 14.07
CA THR A 226 0.14 -7.50 13.56
C THR A 226 1.40 -7.59 14.41
N SER A 227 2.53 -7.17 13.85
CA SER A 227 3.80 -7.03 14.59
C SER A 227 3.74 -6.06 15.79
N LEU A 228 2.67 -5.29 15.90
CA LEU A 228 2.47 -4.29 16.97
C LEU A 228 1.60 -4.82 18.11
N THR A 229 0.88 -5.93 17.87
CA THR A 229 -0.08 -6.50 18.82
C THR A 229 -0.05 -8.02 18.68
N GLU A 230 1.11 -8.61 18.97
CA GLU A 230 1.42 -10.03 18.70
C GLU A 230 0.53 -11.04 19.45
N ASP A 231 -0.30 -10.57 20.37
CA ASP A 231 -1.18 -11.40 21.23
C ASP A 231 -2.67 -11.21 20.96
N GLN A 232 -3.06 -10.29 20.08
CA GLN A 232 -4.47 -9.97 19.85
C GLN A 232 -4.83 -9.89 18.36
N PHE A 233 -5.94 -10.52 17.99
CA PHE A 233 -6.51 -10.48 16.65
C PHE A 233 -7.54 -9.34 16.51
N PHE A 234 -7.49 -8.66 15.39
CA PHE A 234 -8.35 -7.52 15.03
C PHE A 234 -9.07 -7.77 13.71
N SER A 235 -10.14 -7.03 13.45
CA SER A 235 -10.70 -6.96 12.09
C SER A 235 -9.70 -6.37 11.09
N THR A 236 -9.93 -6.60 9.81
CA THR A 236 -9.04 -6.10 8.74
C THR A 236 -8.86 -4.59 8.80
N LYS A 237 -9.93 -3.83 9.05
CA LYS A 237 -9.88 -2.36 9.15
C LYS A 237 -9.14 -1.87 10.39
N GLU A 238 -9.38 -2.49 11.53
CA GLU A 238 -8.69 -2.15 12.78
C GLU A 238 -7.19 -2.41 12.67
N MET A 239 -6.80 -3.54 12.08
CA MET A 239 -5.40 -3.89 11.85
C MET A 239 -4.67 -2.82 11.03
N VAL A 240 -5.26 -2.37 9.91
CA VAL A 240 -4.65 -1.30 9.08
C VAL A 240 -4.57 0.01 9.86
N ASN A 241 -5.58 0.34 10.69
CA ASN A 241 -5.53 1.52 11.54
C ASN A 241 -4.39 1.47 12.57
N ILE A 242 -4.16 0.31 13.17
CA ILE A 242 -3.05 0.10 14.13
C ILE A 242 -1.72 0.32 13.43
N LEU A 243 -1.51 -0.29 12.27
CA LEU A 243 -0.29 -0.10 11.47
C LEU A 243 -0.08 1.37 11.10
N ALA A 244 -1.13 2.05 10.64
CA ALA A 244 -1.06 3.46 10.23
C ALA A 244 -0.71 4.39 11.39
N ASN A 245 -1.30 4.17 12.55
CA ASN A 245 -1.08 5.03 13.71
C ASN A 245 0.37 4.93 14.21
N GLU A 246 0.97 3.76 14.16
CA GLU A 246 2.36 3.60 14.59
C GLU A 246 3.34 4.20 13.59
N THR A 247 3.11 3.97 12.30
CA THR A 247 3.95 4.54 11.25
C THR A 247 3.91 6.08 11.22
N ASN A 248 2.79 6.68 11.63
CA ASN A 248 2.66 8.14 11.72
C ASN A 248 3.48 8.76 12.84
N LYS A 249 3.74 8.03 13.92
CA LYS A 249 4.59 8.51 15.03
C LYS A 249 6.07 8.59 14.63
N GLU A 250 6.51 7.80 13.66
CA GLU A 250 7.91 7.79 13.21
C GLU A 250 8.24 8.95 12.24
N VAL A 251 7.22 9.61 11.70
CA VAL A 251 7.38 10.70 10.70
C VAL A 251 7.27 12.09 11.34
N GLN A 252 6.87 12.19 12.60
CA GLN A 252 6.83 13.44 13.37
C GLN A 252 8.13 13.67 14.13
#